data_36167be9cfbfe67c154873776b68d035
#
_entry.id   36167be9cfbfe67c154873776b68d035
#
_cell.length_a   1.000
_cell.length_b   1.000
_cell.length_c   1.000
_cell.angle_alpha   90.00
_cell.angle_beta   90.00
_cell.angle_gamma   90.00
#
_symmetry.space_group_name_H-M   'P 1'
#
loop_
_entity.id
_entity.type
_entity.pdbx_description
1 polymer ?
#
loop_
_entity_poly.entity_id
_entity_poly.type
_entity_poly.pdbx_seq_one_letter_code
_entity_poly.pdbx_strand_id
1 'polypeptide(L)'
;MAKRLFYRIKEVAHQLGEPVSTVRYWETVFPQVSPHISPKGVRQYTQRDIETLRTIQLLLREKGMTIEGANAQLRIRQSSLESRADTLLRLRQIRQQLDELRKALG
;
A
#
# COMPACT_ATOMS: atom_id res chain seq x y z
N MET A 1 -8.42 17.93 -11.78
CA MET A 1 -6.97 17.84 -11.95
C MET A 1 -6.54 16.40 -12.09
N ALA A 2 -5.68 16.10 -13.04
CA ALA A 2 -5.11 14.77 -13.17
C ALA A 2 -4.19 14.50 -11.99
N LYS A 3 -4.38 13.36 -11.33
CA LYS A 3 -3.47 12.94 -10.26
C LYS A 3 -2.16 12.47 -10.88
N ARG A 4 -1.05 12.86 -10.27
CA ARG A 4 0.26 12.33 -10.67
C ARG A 4 0.32 10.84 -10.31
N LEU A 5 0.83 10.03 -11.23
CA LEU A 5 1.01 8.60 -11.01
C LEU A 5 2.24 8.31 -10.15
N PHE A 6 3.29 9.11 -10.33
CA PHE A 6 4.56 8.88 -9.66
C PHE A 6 5.12 10.14 -9.03
N TYR A 7 5.84 9.93 -7.92
CA TYR A 7 6.54 10.98 -7.18
C TYR A 7 8.00 10.58 -7.02
N ARG A 8 8.88 11.58 -6.99
CA ARG A 8 10.30 11.35 -6.72
C ARG A 8 10.55 11.34 -5.22
N ILE A 9 11.65 10.73 -4.81
CA ILE A 9 11.99 10.58 -3.39
C ILE A 9 12.06 11.92 -2.64
N LYS A 10 12.54 12.97 -3.28
CA LYS A 10 12.60 14.30 -2.66
C LYS A 10 11.20 14.83 -2.34
N GLU A 11 10.26 14.62 -3.24
CA GLU A 11 8.88 15.03 -3.03
C GLU A 11 8.22 14.21 -1.90
N VAL A 12 8.47 12.92 -1.89
CA VAL A 12 7.96 12.02 -0.84
C VAL A 12 8.52 12.42 0.52
N ALA A 13 9.83 12.62 0.60
CA ALA A 13 10.50 13.05 1.83
C ALA A 13 9.94 14.39 2.33
N HIS A 14 9.71 15.32 1.42
CA HIS A 14 9.11 16.61 1.77
C HIS A 14 7.70 16.45 2.33
N GLN A 15 6.86 15.64 1.68
CA GLN A 15 5.48 15.39 2.14
C GLN A 15 5.45 14.75 3.53
N LEU A 16 6.40 13.86 3.82
CA LEU A 16 6.47 13.18 5.11
C LEU A 16 7.16 14.00 6.18
N GLY A 17 7.90 15.03 5.80
CA GLY A 17 8.73 15.79 6.73
C GLY A 17 9.92 14.98 7.23
N GLU A 18 10.44 14.07 6.41
CA GLU A 18 11.56 13.21 6.75
C GLU A 18 12.74 13.44 5.79
N PRO A 19 13.99 13.19 6.22
CA PRO A 19 15.14 13.23 5.32
C PRO A 19 15.02 12.16 4.23
N VAL A 20 15.58 12.43 3.06
CA VAL A 20 15.64 11.47 1.96
C VAL A 20 16.31 10.16 2.41
N SER A 21 17.37 10.26 3.20
CA SER A 21 18.08 9.08 3.73
C SER A 21 17.17 8.17 4.57
N THR A 22 16.25 8.75 5.34
CA THR A 22 15.29 8.00 6.14
C THR A 22 14.31 7.26 5.25
N VAL A 23 13.78 7.91 4.21
CA VAL A 23 12.86 7.28 3.27
C VAL A 23 13.55 6.11 2.55
N ARG A 24 14.79 6.30 2.13
CA ARG A 24 15.56 5.23 1.48
C ARG A 24 15.84 4.07 2.42
N TYR A 25 16.15 4.36 3.67
CA TYR A 25 16.35 3.32 4.68
C TYR A 25 15.08 2.52 4.90
N TRP A 26 13.94 3.19 5.04
CA TRP A 26 12.66 2.52 5.23
C TRP A 26 12.31 1.63 4.03
N GLU A 27 12.62 2.08 2.81
CA GLU A 27 12.43 1.28 1.60
C GLU A 27 13.21 -0.04 1.69
N THR A 28 14.42 -0.02 2.26
CA THR A 28 15.25 -1.23 2.36
C THR A 28 14.75 -2.20 3.43
N VAL A 29 14.18 -1.71 4.52
CA VAL A 29 13.75 -2.55 5.66
C VAL A 29 12.27 -2.88 5.65
N PHE A 30 11.47 -2.20 4.83
CA PHE A 30 10.02 -2.46 4.70
C PHE A 30 9.69 -2.90 3.27
N PRO A 31 9.54 -4.22 3.02
CA PRO A 31 9.24 -4.72 1.67
C PRO A 31 7.87 -4.28 1.13
N GLN A 32 7.01 -3.74 1.99
CA GLN A 32 5.71 -3.21 1.58
C GLN A 32 5.84 -1.93 0.74
N VAL A 33 6.97 -1.22 0.85
CA VAL A 33 7.28 -0.07 0.01
C VAL A 33 8.09 -0.57 -1.17
N SER A 34 7.49 -0.51 -2.37
CA SER A 34 8.10 -1.07 -3.57
C SER A 34 8.00 -0.07 -4.73
N PRO A 35 8.85 0.97 -4.74
CA PRO A 35 8.79 1.96 -5.81
C PRO A 35 9.18 1.34 -7.15
N HIS A 36 8.59 1.84 -8.21
CA HIS A 36 8.97 1.49 -9.56
C HIS A 36 10.33 2.13 -9.89
N ILE A 37 11.22 1.35 -10.48
CA ILE A 37 12.52 1.88 -10.93
C ILE A 37 12.47 2.01 -12.43
N SER A 38 12.62 3.23 -12.94
CA SER A 38 12.60 3.51 -14.38
C SER A 38 13.83 2.89 -15.07
N PRO A 39 13.82 2.76 -16.41
CA PRO A 39 14.99 2.28 -17.14
C PRO A 39 16.26 3.10 -16.90
N LYS A 40 16.11 4.36 -16.50
CA LYS A 40 17.25 5.24 -16.14
C LYS A 40 17.69 5.12 -14.69
N GLY A 41 17.08 4.20 -13.92
CA GLY A 41 17.41 3.98 -12.51
C GLY A 41 16.79 4.98 -11.55
N VAL A 42 15.77 5.72 -11.98
CA VAL A 42 15.08 6.70 -11.12
C VAL A 42 13.95 6.02 -10.37
N ARG A 43 13.91 6.20 -9.05
CA ARG A 43 12.83 5.69 -8.21
C ARG A 43 11.57 6.52 -8.38
N GLN A 44 10.46 5.82 -8.60
CA GLN A 44 9.14 6.42 -8.79
C GLN A 44 8.17 5.82 -7.78
N TYR A 45 7.71 6.66 -6.84
CA TYR A 45 6.80 6.26 -5.77
C TYR A 45 5.36 6.54 -6.16
N THR A 46 4.47 5.57 -5.90
CA THR A 46 3.03 5.75 -6.12
C THR A 46 2.40 6.40 -4.89
N GLN A 47 1.15 6.83 -5.01
CA GLN A 47 0.37 7.31 -3.88
C GLN A 47 0.25 6.23 -2.80
N ARG A 48 0.11 4.98 -3.21
CA ARG A 48 0.07 3.84 -2.29
C ARG A 48 1.36 3.70 -1.48
N ASP A 49 2.51 3.88 -2.14
CA ASP A 49 3.81 3.87 -1.46
C ASP A 49 3.90 4.97 -0.41
N ILE A 50 3.41 6.16 -0.74
CA ILE A 50 3.40 7.29 0.18
C ILE A 50 2.52 7.00 1.39
N GLU A 51 1.36 6.42 1.19
CA GLU A 51 0.45 6.04 2.28
C GLU A 51 1.07 4.98 3.18
N THR A 52 1.76 4.00 2.59
CA THR A 52 2.49 2.98 3.34
C THR A 52 3.59 3.63 4.18
N LEU A 53 4.35 4.56 3.60
CA LEU A 53 5.40 5.29 4.32
C LEU A 53 4.82 6.14 5.45
N ARG A 54 3.65 6.75 5.28
CA ARG A 54 2.97 7.47 6.36
C ARG A 54 2.59 6.55 7.51
N THR A 55 2.13 5.36 7.20
CA THR A 55 1.82 4.34 8.22
C THR A 55 3.09 3.92 8.96
N ILE A 56 4.18 3.70 8.23
CA ILE A 56 5.48 3.39 8.83
C ILE A 56 5.92 4.51 9.78
N GLN A 57 5.83 5.75 9.34
CA GLN A 57 6.16 6.91 10.14
C GLN A 57 5.35 6.94 11.45
N LEU A 58 4.06 6.71 11.34
CA LEU A 58 3.16 6.66 12.51
C LEU A 58 3.60 5.57 13.49
N LEU A 59 3.86 4.37 13.00
CA LEU A 59 4.24 3.23 13.84
C LEU A 59 5.59 3.44 14.54
N LEU A 60 6.57 3.98 13.82
CA LEU A 60 7.90 4.18 14.37
C LEU A 60 8.02 5.42 15.23
N ARG A 61 7.45 6.56 14.78
CA ARG A 61 7.63 7.85 15.45
C ARG A 61 6.65 8.08 16.57
N GLU A 62 5.36 7.83 16.35
CA GLU A 62 4.34 8.09 17.36
C GLU A 62 4.11 6.91 18.28
N LYS A 63 4.10 5.69 17.77
CA LYS A 63 3.88 4.50 18.58
C LYS A 63 5.15 3.87 19.11
N GLY A 64 6.31 4.33 18.66
CA GLY A 64 7.60 3.86 19.15
C GLY A 64 7.89 2.40 18.88
N MET A 65 7.30 1.82 17.85
CA MET A 65 7.53 0.43 17.50
C MET A 65 8.93 0.22 16.93
N THR A 66 9.44 -1.00 17.11
CA THR A 66 10.66 -1.42 16.40
C THR A 66 10.33 -1.65 14.93
N ILE A 67 11.37 -1.69 14.09
CA ILE A 67 11.22 -2.01 12.66
C ILE A 67 10.56 -3.38 12.50
N GLU A 68 10.99 -4.37 13.29
CA GLU A 68 10.44 -5.72 13.27
C GLU A 68 8.95 -5.73 13.64
N GLY A 69 8.58 -5.02 14.69
CA GLY A 69 7.19 -4.89 15.12
C GLY A 69 6.32 -4.19 14.10
N ALA A 70 6.82 -3.12 13.51
CA ALA A 70 6.12 -2.39 12.46
C ALA A 70 5.94 -3.25 11.21
N ASN A 71 6.96 -4.01 10.82
CA ASN A 71 6.87 -4.95 9.70
C ASN A 71 5.79 -6.02 9.92
N ALA A 72 5.75 -6.58 11.12
CA ALA A 72 4.73 -7.57 11.49
C ALA A 72 3.33 -6.97 11.40
N GLN A 73 3.16 -5.75 11.90
CA GLN A 73 1.88 -5.04 11.87
C GLN A 73 1.42 -4.77 10.43
N LEU A 74 2.33 -4.35 9.56
CA LEU A 74 2.01 -4.10 8.16
C LEU A 74 1.63 -5.38 7.41
N ARG A 75 2.29 -6.50 7.70
CA ARG A 75 1.96 -7.79 7.10
C ARG A 75 0.56 -8.25 7.47
N ILE A 76 0.20 -8.12 8.74
CA ILE A 76 -1.14 -8.47 9.25
C ILE A 76 -2.19 -7.61 8.54
N ARG A 77 -1.95 -6.32 8.44
CA ARG A 77 -2.87 -5.37 7.80
C ARG A 77 -3.07 -5.70 6.32
N GLN A 78 -2.00 -5.99 5.60
CA GLN A 78 -2.04 -6.35 4.19
C GLN A 78 -2.83 -7.65 3.98
N SER A 79 -2.55 -8.67 4.77
CA SER A 79 -3.26 -9.95 4.74
C SER A 79 -4.76 -9.77 4.99
N SER A 80 -5.12 -8.93 5.96
CA SER A 80 -6.53 -8.63 6.27
C SER A 80 -7.23 -7.94 5.11
N LEU A 81 -6.56 -6.99 4.44
CA LEU A 81 -7.12 -6.29 3.28
C LEU A 81 -7.31 -7.22 2.09
N GLU A 82 -6.35 -8.09 1.83
CA GLU A 82 -6.45 -9.10 0.77
C GLU A 82 -7.61 -10.05 1.03
N SER A 83 -7.74 -10.52 2.25
CA SER A 83 -8.84 -11.39 2.68
C SER A 83 -10.21 -10.75 2.47
N ARG A 84 -10.34 -9.47 2.80
CA ARG A 84 -11.57 -8.71 2.60
C ARG A 84 -11.90 -8.56 1.11
N ALA A 85 -10.90 -8.27 0.30
CA ALA A 85 -11.07 -8.15 -1.16
C ALA A 85 -11.55 -9.47 -1.76
N ASP A 86 -10.95 -10.58 -1.37
CA ASP A 86 -11.35 -11.92 -1.80
C ASP A 86 -12.80 -12.24 -1.41
N THR A 87 -13.17 -11.91 -0.19
CA THR A 87 -14.54 -12.12 0.32
C THR A 87 -15.55 -11.32 -0.49
N LEU A 88 -15.26 -10.06 -0.76
CA LEU A 88 -16.14 -9.20 -1.56
C LEU A 88 -16.31 -9.72 -2.98
N LEU A 89 -15.21 -10.19 -3.59
CA LEU A 89 -15.24 -10.78 -4.93
C LEU A 89 -16.14 -12.02 -4.96
N ARG A 90 -16.00 -12.88 -3.97
CA ARG A 90 -16.81 -14.10 -3.82
C ARG A 90 -18.29 -13.78 -3.68
N LEU A 91 -18.63 -12.79 -2.85
CA LEU A 91 -20.00 -12.35 -2.68
C LEU A 91 -20.61 -11.83 -3.97
N ARG A 92 -19.85 -11.07 -4.76
CA ARG A 92 -20.29 -10.59 -6.07
C ARG A 92 -20.57 -11.74 -7.03
N GLN A 93 -19.72 -12.76 -7.05
CA GLN A 93 -19.89 -13.93 -7.90
C GLN A 93 -21.14 -14.70 -7.53
N ILE A 94 -21.39 -14.92 -6.26
CA ILE A 94 -22.59 -15.60 -5.75
C ILE A 94 -23.84 -14.84 -6.17
N ARG A 95 -23.83 -13.51 -6.00
CA ARG A 95 -24.94 -12.64 -6.37
C ARG A 95 -25.25 -12.73 -7.86
N GLN A 96 -24.22 -12.73 -8.70
CA GLN A 96 -24.36 -12.85 -10.13
C GLN A 96 -24.98 -14.22 -10.52
N GLN A 97 -24.52 -15.29 -9.90
CA GLN A 97 -25.05 -16.63 -10.13
C GLN A 97 -26.54 -16.75 -9.74
N LEU A 98 -26.92 -16.14 -8.63
CA LEU A 98 -28.32 -16.10 -8.20
C LEU A 98 -29.19 -15.31 -9.18
N ASP A 99 -28.71 -14.19 -9.69
CA ASP A 99 -29.42 -13.39 -10.68
C ASP A 99 -29.62 -14.15 -11.98
N GLU A 100 -28.60 -14.87 -12.44
CA GLU A 100 -28.68 -15.70 -13.64
C GLU A 100 -29.69 -16.84 -13.46
N LEU A 101 -29.66 -17.51 -12.32
CA LEU A 101 -30.61 -18.57 -12.01
C LEU A 101 -32.04 -18.02 -11.97
N ARG A 102 -32.23 -16.88 -11.35
CA ARG A 102 -33.53 -16.20 -11.27
C ARG A 102 -34.08 -15.88 -12.66
N LYS A 103 -33.24 -15.39 -13.56
CA LYS A 103 -33.63 -15.11 -14.95
C LYS A 103 -33.99 -16.39 -15.71
N ALA A 104 -33.26 -17.49 -15.48
CA ALA A 104 -33.51 -18.77 -16.12
C ALA A 104 -34.85 -19.40 -15.67
N LEU A 105 -35.25 -19.16 -14.44
CA LEU A 105 -36.48 -19.73 -13.88
C LEU A 105 -37.74 -18.92 -14.20
N GLY A 106 -37.55 -17.73 -14.71
CA GLY A 106 -38.69 -17.01 -15.00
C GLY A 106 -38.95 -15.73 -15.24
#